data_34eeda29feab8f013b085965f3e043fa
#
_entry.id   34eeda29feab8f013b085965f3e043fa
#
_cell.length_a   1.000
_cell.length_b   1.000
_cell.length_c   1.000
_cell.angle_alpha   90.00
_cell.angle_beta   90.00
_cell.angle_gamma   90.00
#
_symmetry.space_group_name_H-M   'P 1'
#
loop_
_entity.id
_entity.type
_entity.pdbx_description
1 polymer ?
#
loop_
_entity_poly.entity_id
_entity_poly.type
_entity_poly.pdbx_seq_one_letter_code
_entity_poly.pdbx_strand_id
1 'polypeptide(L)'
;MTALLKKSRLTVDDLIAKRHAPRTYEDKVQHALDLIGMHLQEENPERIDECIRLYTEDAEWEAPARLATYKGRETIKKMYLRVFGGVEDFEFTPVERWATPDRVFDDSFASFRLTGDAFENCPFPIGTRVRMRLIHNFHIRDGLISKEIGYEVWRRAE
;
A
#
# COMPACT_ATOMS: atom_id res chain seq x y z
N MET A 1 -8.05 16.63 8.12
CA MET A 1 -8.34 15.19 7.99
C MET A 1 -9.09 14.82 6.71
N THR A 2 -9.91 15.69 6.17
CA THR A 2 -10.77 15.41 4.99
C THR A 2 -10.04 15.41 3.64
N ALA A 3 -8.83 15.94 3.53
CA ALA A 3 -8.11 16.06 2.25
C ALA A 3 -7.42 14.76 1.79
N LEU A 4 -7.07 13.85 2.70
CA LEU A 4 -6.38 12.60 2.39
C LEU A 4 -7.30 11.49 1.85
N LEU A 5 -8.61 11.61 2.06
CA LEU A 5 -9.62 10.64 1.67
C LEU A 5 -10.51 11.10 0.50
N LYS A 6 -10.18 12.21 -0.16
CA LYS A 6 -10.93 12.62 -1.35
C LYS A 6 -10.73 11.55 -2.42
N LYS A 7 -11.80 10.80 -2.72
CA LYS A 7 -11.84 9.89 -3.87
C LYS A 7 -11.33 10.65 -5.09
N SER A 8 -10.20 10.23 -5.64
CA SER A 8 -9.68 10.76 -6.91
C SER A 8 -10.74 10.52 -7.99
N ARG A 9 -10.96 11.51 -8.85
CA ARG A 9 -11.75 11.32 -10.09
C ARG A 9 -10.99 10.54 -11.15
N LEU A 10 -9.69 10.33 -10.93
CA LEU A 10 -8.81 9.55 -11.79
C LEU A 10 -9.12 8.05 -11.66
N THR A 11 -8.91 7.33 -12.73
CA THR A 11 -8.96 5.87 -12.77
C THR A 11 -7.55 5.28 -12.81
N VAL A 12 -7.42 3.97 -12.57
CA VAL A 12 -6.16 3.25 -12.77
C VAL A 12 -5.68 3.40 -14.21
N ASP A 13 -6.59 3.29 -15.20
CA ASP A 13 -6.26 3.48 -16.61
C ASP A 13 -5.71 4.88 -16.90
N ASP A 14 -6.29 5.92 -16.32
CA ASP A 14 -5.80 7.29 -16.44
C ASP A 14 -4.36 7.44 -15.94
N LEU A 15 -4.06 6.89 -14.76
CA LEU A 15 -2.72 6.95 -14.17
C LEU A 15 -1.69 6.21 -15.01
N ILE A 16 -2.03 5.03 -15.51
CA ILE A 16 -1.14 4.24 -16.37
C ILE A 16 -0.91 4.95 -17.71
N ALA A 17 -1.97 5.45 -18.35
CA ALA A 17 -1.88 6.15 -19.64
C ALA A 17 -1.05 7.44 -19.54
N LYS A 18 -1.14 8.15 -18.41
CA LYS A 18 -0.47 9.45 -18.20
C LYS A 18 0.86 9.35 -17.45
N ARG A 19 1.35 8.14 -17.14
CA ARG A 19 2.54 7.97 -16.27
C ARG A 19 3.82 8.65 -16.75
N HIS A 20 3.92 8.93 -18.05
CA HIS A 20 5.07 9.62 -18.65
C HIS A 20 4.78 11.10 -19.02
N ALA A 21 3.56 11.58 -18.77
CA ALA A 21 3.17 12.95 -19.07
C ALA A 21 3.77 14.00 -18.11
N PRO A 22 3.95 13.75 -16.80
CA PRO A 22 4.51 14.72 -15.87
C PRO A 22 5.94 15.10 -16.26
N ARG A 23 6.20 16.41 -16.41
CA ARG A 23 7.51 16.96 -16.83
C ARG A 23 8.17 17.81 -15.77
N THR A 24 7.40 18.63 -15.07
CA THR A 24 7.90 19.45 -13.97
C THR A 24 8.07 18.63 -12.70
N TYR A 25 8.83 19.16 -11.75
CA TYR A 25 8.98 18.55 -10.43
C TYR A 25 7.63 18.40 -9.73
N GLU A 26 6.84 19.47 -9.75
CA GLU A 26 5.51 19.53 -9.12
C GLU A 26 4.53 18.53 -9.74
N ASP A 27 4.53 18.41 -11.07
CA ASP A 27 3.68 17.43 -11.77
C ASP A 27 4.05 15.99 -11.41
N LYS A 28 5.35 15.71 -11.28
CA LYS A 28 5.83 14.38 -10.87
C LYS A 28 5.47 14.05 -9.43
N VAL A 29 5.58 15.03 -8.52
CA VAL A 29 5.14 14.89 -7.13
C VAL A 29 3.64 14.63 -7.08
N GLN A 30 2.84 15.38 -7.84
CA GLN A 30 1.39 15.16 -7.88
C GLN A 30 1.03 13.78 -8.44
N HIS A 31 1.70 13.34 -9.51
CA HIS A 31 1.50 11.99 -10.03
C HIS A 31 1.82 10.91 -8.99
N ALA A 32 2.93 11.05 -8.26
CA ALA A 32 3.30 10.12 -7.20
C ALA A 32 2.24 10.05 -6.09
N LEU A 33 1.71 11.19 -5.66
CA LEU A 33 0.63 11.25 -4.67
C LEU A 33 -0.67 10.61 -5.18
N ASP A 34 -1.05 10.88 -6.43
CA ASP A 34 -2.24 10.30 -7.06
C ASP A 34 -2.10 8.79 -7.21
N LEU A 35 -0.91 8.31 -7.60
CA LEU A 35 -0.61 6.88 -7.75
C LEU A 35 -0.80 6.13 -6.43
N ILE A 36 -0.25 6.65 -5.33
CA ILE A 36 -0.37 6.01 -4.02
C ILE A 36 -1.79 6.16 -3.46
N GLY A 37 -2.44 7.29 -3.68
CA GLY A 37 -3.84 7.46 -3.32
C GLY A 37 -4.74 6.43 -4.00
N MET A 38 -4.51 6.17 -5.29
CA MET A 38 -5.23 5.13 -6.05
C MET A 38 -4.87 3.73 -5.55
N HIS A 39 -3.58 3.45 -5.31
CA HIS A 39 -3.13 2.18 -4.76
C HIS A 39 -3.88 1.81 -3.48
N LEU A 40 -3.92 2.71 -2.51
CA LEU A 40 -4.60 2.48 -1.24
C LEU A 40 -6.13 2.38 -1.38
N GLN A 41 -6.72 3.08 -2.35
CA GLN A 41 -8.15 2.96 -2.66
C GLN A 41 -8.51 1.59 -3.26
N GLU A 42 -7.65 1.05 -4.12
CA GLU A 42 -7.86 -0.22 -4.83
C GLU A 42 -7.33 -1.45 -4.07
N GLU A 43 -6.68 -1.24 -2.91
CA GLU A 43 -6.14 -2.30 -2.05
C GLU A 43 -7.24 -2.99 -1.26
N ASN A 44 -8.04 -3.80 -1.95
CA ASN A 44 -9.10 -4.60 -1.38
C ASN A 44 -9.38 -5.84 -2.25
N PRO A 45 -10.08 -6.88 -1.73
CA PRO A 45 -10.26 -8.14 -2.45
C PRO A 45 -10.95 -8.01 -3.80
N GLU A 46 -11.86 -7.05 -3.94
CA GLU A 46 -12.66 -6.87 -5.16
C GLU A 46 -11.88 -6.14 -6.26
N ARG A 47 -10.88 -5.35 -5.87
CA ARG A 47 -10.16 -4.44 -6.76
C ARG A 47 -8.66 -4.74 -6.86
N ILE A 48 -8.19 -5.84 -6.28
CA ILE A 48 -6.75 -6.17 -6.24
C ILE A 48 -6.14 -6.27 -7.64
N ASP A 49 -6.89 -6.73 -8.63
CA ASP A 49 -6.40 -6.80 -10.01
C ASP A 49 -6.09 -5.41 -10.59
N GLU A 50 -6.87 -4.41 -10.23
CA GLU A 50 -6.60 -3.02 -10.61
C GLU A 50 -5.44 -2.44 -9.80
N CYS A 51 -5.41 -2.70 -8.50
CA CYS A 51 -4.33 -2.26 -7.62
C CYS A 51 -2.96 -2.71 -8.11
N ILE A 52 -2.84 -3.99 -8.49
CA ILE A 52 -1.57 -4.57 -8.90
C ILE A 52 -1.04 -4.02 -10.23
N ARG A 53 -1.87 -3.46 -11.08
CA ARG A 53 -1.47 -2.78 -12.32
C ARG A 53 -0.67 -1.50 -12.08
N LEU A 54 -0.75 -0.93 -10.88
CA LEU A 54 -0.01 0.26 -10.47
C LEU A 54 1.46 -0.05 -10.12
N TYR A 55 1.83 -1.32 -10.05
CA TYR A 55 3.21 -1.76 -9.84
C TYR A 55 3.95 -2.02 -11.16
N THR A 56 5.27 -1.88 -11.15
CA THR A 56 6.11 -2.43 -12.21
C THR A 56 6.06 -3.96 -12.17
N GLU A 57 6.36 -4.63 -13.29
CA GLU A 57 6.31 -6.10 -13.35
C GLU A 57 7.29 -6.77 -12.37
N ASP A 58 8.45 -6.16 -12.20
CA ASP A 58 9.54 -6.60 -11.32
C ASP A 58 9.47 -5.98 -9.90
N ALA A 59 8.34 -5.41 -9.52
CA ALA A 59 8.18 -4.73 -8.24
C ALA A 59 8.55 -5.61 -7.05
N GLU A 60 9.04 -4.97 -5.99
CA GLU A 60 9.33 -5.61 -4.71
C GLU A 60 8.42 -5.07 -3.62
N TRP A 61 7.99 -5.95 -2.74
CA TRP A 61 7.28 -5.62 -1.51
C TRP A 61 8.04 -6.16 -0.31
N GLU A 62 8.19 -5.36 0.74
CA GLU A 62 9.03 -5.72 1.89
C GLU A 62 8.38 -5.27 3.20
N ALA A 63 8.41 -6.16 4.21
CA ALA A 63 8.12 -5.84 5.61
C ALA A 63 9.33 -6.24 6.47
N PRO A 64 10.27 -5.30 6.73
CA PRO A 64 11.51 -5.61 7.46
C PRO A 64 11.28 -6.18 8.85
N ALA A 65 10.27 -5.70 9.57
CA ALA A 65 9.95 -6.19 10.93
C ALA A 65 9.59 -7.68 10.97
N ARG A 66 9.10 -8.24 9.87
CA ARG A 66 8.74 -9.65 9.75
C ARG A 66 9.70 -10.46 8.88
N LEU A 67 10.75 -9.86 8.35
CA LEU A 67 11.69 -10.48 7.40
C LEU A 67 10.98 -11.05 6.17
N ALA A 68 9.90 -10.38 5.74
CA ALA A 68 9.10 -10.80 4.58
C ALA A 68 9.45 -9.97 3.35
N THR A 69 9.65 -10.65 2.21
CA THR A 69 9.93 -10.01 0.93
C THR A 69 9.22 -10.78 -0.19
N TYR A 70 8.56 -10.04 -1.06
CA TYR A 70 7.85 -10.58 -2.22
C TYR A 70 8.31 -9.87 -3.50
N LYS A 71 8.53 -10.61 -4.57
CA LYS A 71 9.00 -10.09 -5.86
C LYS A 71 8.04 -10.43 -6.98
N GLY A 72 7.75 -9.42 -7.81
CA GLY A 72 6.86 -9.52 -8.95
C GLY A 72 5.38 -9.35 -8.58
N ARG A 73 4.62 -8.80 -9.52
CA ARG A 73 3.18 -8.48 -9.37
C ARG A 73 2.36 -9.65 -8.85
N GLU A 74 2.53 -10.84 -9.44
CA GLU A 74 1.73 -12.01 -9.09
C GLU A 74 2.01 -12.49 -7.66
N THR A 75 3.25 -12.42 -7.22
CA THR A 75 3.64 -12.80 -5.86
C THR A 75 3.07 -11.79 -4.85
N ILE A 76 3.16 -10.49 -5.17
CA ILE A 76 2.59 -9.41 -4.34
C ILE A 76 1.07 -9.56 -4.25
N LYS A 77 0.39 -9.84 -5.39
CA LYS A 77 -1.06 -10.09 -5.40
C LYS A 77 -1.45 -11.24 -4.47
N LYS A 78 -0.73 -12.36 -4.54
CA LYS A 78 -0.98 -13.52 -3.66
C LYS A 78 -0.80 -13.18 -2.19
N MET A 79 0.20 -12.36 -1.87
CA MET A 79 0.40 -11.86 -0.50
C MET A 79 -0.81 -11.04 -0.03
N TYR A 80 -1.30 -10.10 -0.82
CA TYR A 80 -2.50 -9.32 -0.48
C TYR A 80 -3.74 -10.18 -0.29
N LEU A 81 -3.98 -11.13 -1.19
CA LEU A 81 -5.12 -12.06 -1.06
C LEU A 81 -5.04 -12.89 0.22
N ARG A 82 -3.84 -13.30 0.64
CA ARG A 82 -3.61 -13.97 1.92
C ARG A 82 -3.94 -13.06 3.09
N VAL A 83 -3.49 -11.81 3.06
CA VAL A 83 -3.81 -10.81 4.10
C VAL A 83 -5.32 -10.62 4.20
N PHE A 84 -6.00 -10.34 3.09
CA PHE A 84 -7.45 -10.12 3.08
C PHE A 84 -8.24 -11.34 3.59
N GLY A 85 -7.77 -12.55 3.29
CA GLY A 85 -8.41 -13.79 3.77
C GLY A 85 -8.16 -14.11 5.24
N GLY A 86 -7.21 -13.45 5.88
CA GLY A 86 -6.79 -13.74 7.25
C GLY A 86 -7.00 -12.61 8.25
N VAL A 87 -7.70 -11.54 7.86
CA VAL A 87 -8.06 -10.42 8.75
C VAL A 87 -9.54 -10.08 8.61
N GLU A 88 -10.11 -9.50 9.66
CA GLU A 88 -11.44 -8.91 9.66
C GLU A 88 -11.44 -7.55 10.36
N ASP A 89 -12.52 -6.79 10.21
CA ASP A 89 -12.69 -5.45 10.81
C ASP A 89 -11.50 -4.52 10.50
N PHE A 90 -11.05 -4.54 9.26
CA PHE A 90 -9.91 -3.71 8.85
C PHE A 90 -10.29 -2.24 8.76
N GLU A 91 -9.54 -1.41 9.48
CA GLU A 91 -9.66 0.04 9.45
C GLU A 91 -8.31 0.66 9.17
N PHE A 92 -8.28 1.62 8.25
CA PHE A 92 -7.09 2.37 7.89
C PHE A 92 -7.29 3.85 8.21
N THR A 93 -6.42 4.40 9.06
CA THR A 93 -6.48 5.80 9.48
C THR A 93 -5.22 6.52 9.04
N PRO A 94 -5.28 7.36 8.00
CA PRO A 94 -4.12 8.13 7.54
C PRO A 94 -3.73 9.20 8.56
N VAL A 95 -2.42 9.41 8.70
CA VAL A 95 -1.82 10.44 9.54
C VAL A 95 -1.18 11.52 8.68
N GLU A 96 -0.26 11.13 7.80
CA GLU A 96 0.55 12.05 7.01
C GLU A 96 0.99 11.39 5.71
N ARG A 97 1.03 12.17 4.63
CA ARG A 97 1.61 11.75 3.36
C ARG A 97 2.29 12.90 2.67
N TRP A 98 3.49 12.66 2.14
CA TRP A 98 4.20 13.59 1.29
C TRP A 98 5.04 12.82 0.26
N ALA A 99 5.50 13.52 -0.78
CA ALA A 99 6.21 12.88 -1.87
C ALA A 99 7.34 13.74 -2.44
N THR A 100 8.30 13.07 -3.04
CA THR A 100 9.19 13.55 -4.07
C THR A 100 8.77 12.92 -5.41
N PRO A 101 9.39 13.26 -6.55
CA PRO A 101 9.06 12.61 -7.83
C PRO A 101 9.20 11.09 -7.85
N ASP A 102 10.07 10.53 -7.00
CA ASP A 102 10.43 9.11 -7.01
C ASP A 102 10.23 8.40 -5.67
N ARG A 103 9.66 9.08 -4.67
CA ARG A 103 9.37 8.52 -3.34
C ARG A 103 8.06 9.05 -2.81
N VAL A 104 7.31 8.17 -2.13
CA VAL A 104 6.17 8.58 -1.32
C VAL A 104 6.32 8.02 0.08
N PHE A 105 6.25 8.91 1.05
CA PHE A 105 6.11 8.58 2.46
C PHE A 105 4.63 8.60 2.82
N ASP A 106 4.15 7.55 3.47
CA ASP A 106 2.78 7.44 3.95
C ASP A 106 2.78 6.89 5.37
N ASP A 107 2.25 7.65 6.30
CA ASP A 107 2.15 7.29 7.71
C ASP A 107 0.68 7.10 8.09
N SER A 108 0.36 5.96 8.68
CA SER A 108 -1.01 5.57 8.98
C SER A 108 -1.10 4.63 10.18
N PHE A 109 -2.32 4.45 10.68
CA PHE A 109 -2.67 3.33 11.54
C PHE A 109 -3.49 2.31 10.76
N ALA A 110 -3.21 1.04 10.97
CA ALA A 110 -4.05 -0.07 10.55
C ALA A 110 -4.54 -0.83 11.77
N SER A 111 -5.84 -1.06 11.86
CA SER A 111 -6.46 -1.85 12.94
C SER A 111 -7.22 -3.01 12.33
N PHE A 112 -7.09 -4.20 12.89
CA PHE A 112 -7.75 -5.40 12.40
C PHE A 112 -7.76 -6.50 13.47
N ARG A 113 -8.55 -7.55 13.24
CA ARG A 113 -8.50 -8.81 13.98
C ARG A 113 -7.86 -9.87 13.11
N LEU A 114 -6.92 -10.63 13.66
CA LEU A 114 -6.35 -11.81 13.00
C LEU A 114 -7.35 -12.96 13.07
N THR A 115 -7.79 -13.46 11.92
CA THR A 115 -8.74 -14.59 11.81
C THR A 115 -8.11 -15.80 11.14
N GLY A 116 -6.95 -15.63 10.51
CA GLY A 116 -6.22 -16.68 9.81
C GLY A 116 -4.75 -16.36 9.67
N ASP A 117 -4.06 -17.17 8.87
CA ASP A 117 -2.64 -17.01 8.54
C ASP A 117 -2.45 -15.91 7.49
N ALA A 118 -2.67 -14.65 7.91
CA ALA A 118 -2.63 -13.47 7.04
C ALA A 118 -1.21 -13.02 6.70
N PHE A 119 -0.29 -13.08 7.67
CA PHE A 119 1.02 -12.46 7.55
C PHE A 119 2.12 -13.49 7.78
N GLU A 120 3.07 -13.55 6.87
CA GLU A 120 4.31 -14.32 7.07
C GLU A 120 5.07 -13.77 8.30
N ASN A 121 5.54 -14.68 9.17
CA ASN A 121 6.20 -14.34 10.43
C ASN A 121 5.39 -13.38 11.33
N CYS A 122 4.07 -13.56 11.38
CA CYS A 122 3.18 -12.77 12.21
C CYS A 122 3.59 -12.83 13.69
N PRO A 123 3.75 -11.68 14.38
CA PRO A 123 4.20 -11.67 15.78
C PRO A 123 3.11 -12.03 16.81
N PHE A 124 1.84 -12.12 16.37
CA PHE A 124 0.71 -12.41 17.25
C PHE A 124 -0.09 -13.62 16.80
N PRO A 125 -0.71 -14.36 17.72
CA PRO A 125 -1.56 -15.50 17.38
C PRO A 125 -2.89 -15.05 16.75
N ILE A 126 -3.52 -15.96 16.01
CA ILE A 126 -4.88 -15.82 15.51
C ILE A 126 -5.83 -15.49 16.67
N GLY A 127 -6.79 -14.60 16.41
CA GLY A 127 -7.73 -14.06 17.41
C GLY A 127 -7.30 -12.73 18.01
N THR A 128 -6.04 -12.33 17.84
CA THR A 128 -5.55 -11.05 18.37
C THR A 128 -6.16 -9.87 17.60
N ARG A 129 -6.67 -8.87 18.33
CA ARG A 129 -6.96 -7.56 17.77
C ARG A 129 -5.67 -6.73 17.77
N VAL A 130 -5.32 -6.23 16.61
CA VAL A 130 -4.06 -5.52 16.37
C VAL A 130 -4.35 -4.05 16.09
N ARG A 131 -3.49 -3.18 16.59
CA ARG A 131 -3.35 -1.80 16.14
C ARG A 131 -1.89 -1.57 15.74
N MET A 132 -1.67 -1.38 14.46
CA MET A 132 -0.35 -1.24 13.87
C MET A 132 -0.09 0.22 13.49
N ARG A 133 1.06 0.78 13.86
CA ARG A 133 1.57 1.95 13.13
C ARG A 133 2.24 1.44 11.89
N LEU A 134 1.78 1.87 10.75
CA LEU A 134 2.23 1.43 9.45
C LEU A 134 2.77 2.62 8.68
N ILE A 135 4.06 2.60 8.43
CA ILE A 135 4.74 3.61 7.63
C ILE A 135 5.18 2.97 6.33
N HIS A 136 4.70 3.48 5.21
CA HIS A 136 5.12 3.05 3.89
C HIS A 136 6.18 3.99 3.32
N ASN A 137 7.15 3.39 2.66
CA ASN A 137 8.07 4.06 1.76
C ASN A 137 7.90 3.43 0.37
N PHE A 138 7.23 4.14 -0.52
CA PHE A 138 7.06 3.71 -1.90
C PHE A 138 8.16 4.29 -2.78
N HIS A 139 8.70 3.46 -3.67
CA HIS A 139 9.61 3.88 -4.73
C HIS A 139 8.85 3.93 -6.05
N ILE A 140 9.01 5.02 -6.79
CA ILE A 140 8.36 5.23 -8.08
C ILE A 140 9.42 5.15 -9.18
N ARG A 141 9.14 4.34 -10.20
CA ARG A 141 9.97 4.22 -11.42
C ARG A 141 9.03 4.11 -12.61
N ASP A 142 9.31 4.89 -13.65
CA ASP A 142 8.48 4.95 -14.86
C ASP A 142 7.00 5.26 -14.58
N GLY A 143 6.74 6.06 -13.54
CA GLY A 143 5.40 6.44 -13.13
C GLY A 143 4.56 5.34 -12.48
N LEU A 144 5.18 4.22 -12.07
CA LEU A 144 4.57 3.09 -11.37
C LEU A 144 5.33 2.78 -10.08
N ILE A 145 4.73 2.00 -9.20
CA ILE A 145 5.34 1.54 -7.95
C ILE A 145 6.36 0.45 -8.28
N SER A 146 7.64 0.71 -8.03
CA SER A 146 8.72 -0.27 -8.22
C SER A 146 9.12 -0.97 -6.92
N LYS A 147 8.83 -0.35 -5.77
CA LYS A 147 9.03 -0.96 -4.46
C LYS A 147 8.06 -0.37 -3.45
N GLU A 148 7.58 -1.21 -2.56
CA GLU A 148 6.82 -0.82 -1.38
C GLU A 148 7.48 -1.42 -0.15
N ILE A 149 7.80 -0.59 0.84
CA ILE A 149 8.34 -1.03 2.11
C ILE A 149 7.36 -0.63 3.20
N GLY A 150 6.85 -1.61 3.94
CA GLY A 150 6.02 -1.40 5.12
C GLY A 150 6.82 -1.54 6.40
N TYR A 151 7.04 -0.44 7.11
CA TYR A 151 7.61 -0.43 8.44
C TYR A 151 6.48 -0.57 9.45
N GLU A 152 6.40 -1.70 10.12
CA GLU A 152 5.28 -2.13 10.95
C GLU A 152 5.65 -2.09 12.42
N VAL A 153 4.92 -1.31 13.22
CA VAL A 153 5.00 -1.36 14.68
C VAL A 153 3.74 -2.05 15.20
N TRP A 154 3.87 -3.32 15.50
CA TRP A 154 2.78 -4.18 15.93
C TRP A 154 2.43 -3.96 17.40
N ARG A 155 1.15 -3.77 17.72
CA ARG A 155 0.65 -3.68 19.07
C ARG A 155 -0.70 -4.40 19.20
N ARG A 156 -0.95 -4.99 20.36
CA ARG A 156 -2.30 -5.44 20.71
C ARG A 156 -3.17 -4.22 20.94
N ALA A 157 -4.37 -4.21 20.37
CA ALA A 157 -5.39 -3.24 20.75
C ALA A 157 -6.04 -3.71 22.06
N GLU A 158 -6.20 -2.79 23.00
CA GLU A 158 -6.89 -3.03 24.26
C GLU A 158 -8.40 -3.09 24.05
#